data_6bfeb91c9f83d27c4fe4f009c7f0815d
#
_entry.id   6bfeb91c9f83d27c4fe4f009c7f0815d
#
_cell.length_a   1.000
_cell.length_b   1.000
_cell.length_c   1.000
_cell.angle_alpha   90.00
_cell.angle_beta   90.00
_cell.angle_gamma   90.00
#
_symmetry.space_group_name_H-M   'P 1'
#
loop_
_entity.id
_entity.type
_entity.pdbx_description
1 polymer ?
#
loop_
_entity_poly.entity_id
_entity_poly.type
_entity_poly.pdbx_seq_one_letter_code
_entity_poly.pdbx_strand_id
1 'polypeptide(L)'
;MRRLWMVMGVLVFLAPLLRGQGPRKFELRANAQEFWKLVGHDARLTQVAAGFGFTEGPVWDPAGFLYVSDETLNKIFRVHLDGKRDTLISLGDPDGNTFDRRRRLIDCASALRAIIFVSTDGRYHILADRYEGKRFNSPNDVVTGPDGALYFTDPTLDLPKGEKQEIPFQGVYRLSRTGKVLLLTKELVQPNGLAFSPDGQRFYVDDSDRRNILVYEFTPGRGLSHGRVFGEEPGGTGDGVPDGMRVDAAGNLFVTGPLGIWIWDAHGNHLGTIVMPEQPANLAWGEADYRTLYITATTSVYRLRTNTRGFIPY
;
A
#
# COMPACT_ATOMS: atom_id res chain seq x y z
N MET A 1 25.24 61.54 -21.52
CA MET A 1 24.45 60.63 -20.64
C MET A 1 23.50 59.83 -21.53
N ARG A 2 23.87 58.61 -21.89
CA ARG A 2 23.01 57.66 -22.66
C ARG A 2 22.44 56.61 -21.67
N ARG A 3 21.14 56.59 -21.52
CA ARG A 3 20.44 55.59 -20.70
C ARG A 3 20.32 54.29 -21.50
N LEU A 4 20.92 53.22 -20.96
CA LEU A 4 20.79 51.85 -21.46
C LEU A 4 19.50 51.27 -20.87
N TRP A 5 18.57 50.89 -21.72
CA TRP A 5 17.37 50.11 -21.32
C TRP A 5 17.73 48.64 -21.40
N MET A 6 17.69 47.98 -20.24
CA MET A 6 17.87 46.54 -20.12
C MET A 6 16.50 45.89 -20.30
N VAL A 7 16.31 45.20 -21.42
CA VAL A 7 15.11 44.38 -21.66
C VAL A 7 15.31 43.05 -20.96
N MET A 8 14.55 42.85 -19.90
CA MET A 8 14.48 41.56 -19.19
C MET A 8 13.58 40.62 -19.98
N GLY A 9 14.17 39.68 -20.72
CA GLY A 9 13.46 38.63 -21.40
C GLY A 9 12.91 37.62 -20.39
N VAL A 10 11.59 37.51 -20.30
CA VAL A 10 10.92 36.45 -19.55
C VAL A 10 11.03 35.19 -20.36
N LEU A 11 11.89 34.26 -19.93
CA LEU A 11 11.91 32.87 -20.41
C LEU A 11 10.68 32.14 -19.86
N VAL A 12 9.67 32.02 -20.68
CA VAL A 12 8.54 31.10 -20.41
C VAL A 12 9.03 29.67 -20.64
N PHE A 13 9.31 28.96 -19.58
CA PHE A 13 9.49 27.50 -19.64
C PHE A 13 8.14 26.88 -19.97
N LEU A 14 7.92 26.52 -21.23
CA LEU A 14 6.88 25.58 -21.64
C LEU A 14 7.26 24.21 -21.06
N ALA A 15 6.60 23.81 -19.98
CA ALA A 15 6.63 22.43 -19.54
C ALA A 15 6.13 21.54 -20.69
N PRO A 16 6.81 20.43 -21.01
CA PRO A 16 6.31 19.51 -22.04
C PRO A 16 4.93 19.01 -21.59
N LEU A 17 3.91 19.27 -22.40
CA LEU A 17 2.62 18.61 -22.30
C LEU A 17 2.87 17.11 -22.40
N LEU A 18 2.87 16.43 -21.27
CA LEU A 18 2.72 14.99 -21.21
C LEU A 18 1.47 14.66 -22.05
N ARG A 19 1.66 14.04 -23.18
CA ARG A 19 0.57 13.45 -23.97
C ARG A 19 -0.09 12.41 -23.07
N GLY A 20 -1.16 12.82 -22.37
CA GLY A 20 -1.96 11.95 -21.56
C GLY A 20 -2.45 10.81 -22.43
N GLN A 21 -2.05 9.59 -22.10
CA GLN A 21 -2.76 8.42 -22.56
C GLN A 21 -4.21 8.64 -22.10
N GLY A 22 -5.18 8.41 -23.00
CA GLY A 22 -6.59 8.50 -22.65
C GLY A 22 -6.90 7.58 -21.46
N PRO A 23 -8.04 7.76 -20.76
CA PRO A 23 -8.34 7.00 -19.56
C PRO A 23 -8.22 5.51 -19.87
N ARG A 24 -7.40 4.80 -19.08
CA ARG A 24 -7.21 3.36 -19.20
C ARG A 24 -8.57 2.68 -18.99
N LYS A 25 -8.78 1.54 -19.64
CA LYS A 25 -9.98 0.73 -19.44
C LYS A 25 -9.64 -0.49 -18.60
N PHE A 26 -10.61 -0.94 -17.80
CA PHE A 26 -10.50 -2.23 -17.16
C PHE A 26 -10.31 -3.35 -18.19
N GLU A 27 -9.31 -4.19 -17.94
CA GLU A 27 -8.99 -5.33 -18.78
C GLU A 27 -8.37 -6.45 -17.93
N LEU A 28 -8.65 -7.70 -18.26
CA LEU A 28 -8.03 -8.88 -17.66
C LEU A 28 -7.01 -9.46 -18.62
N ARG A 29 -5.73 -9.45 -18.26
CA ARG A 29 -4.61 -9.97 -19.06
C ARG A 29 -4.02 -11.19 -18.39
N ALA A 30 -4.42 -12.37 -18.85
CA ALA A 30 -3.89 -13.62 -18.35
C ALA A 30 -2.58 -13.99 -19.07
N ASN A 31 -1.55 -14.36 -18.31
CA ASN A 31 -0.32 -14.97 -18.79
C ASN A 31 -0.34 -16.49 -18.64
N ALA A 32 -1.20 -17.01 -17.75
CA ALA A 32 -1.37 -18.44 -17.49
C ALA A 32 -2.85 -18.79 -17.26
N GLN A 33 -3.22 -20.06 -17.50
CA GLN A 33 -4.58 -20.53 -17.28
C GLN A 33 -5.01 -20.46 -15.81
N GLU A 34 -4.06 -20.53 -14.89
CA GLU A 34 -4.25 -20.39 -13.45
C GLU A 34 -4.86 -19.04 -13.05
N PHE A 35 -4.59 -17.99 -13.81
CA PHE A 35 -5.21 -16.67 -13.62
C PHE A 35 -6.75 -16.75 -13.59
N TRP A 36 -7.33 -17.52 -14.51
CA TRP A 36 -8.79 -17.67 -14.63
C TRP A 36 -9.42 -18.48 -13.49
N LYS A 37 -8.61 -19.23 -12.74
CA LYS A 37 -9.05 -19.87 -11.50
C LYS A 37 -9.22 -18.85 -10.36
N LEU A 38 -8.48 -17.74 -10.41
CA LEU A 38 -8.46 -16.69 -9.40
C LEU A 38 -9.45 -15.56 -9.73
N VAL A 39 -9.51 -15.18 -11.01
CA VAL A 39 -10.38 -14.11 -11.52
C VAL A 39 -11.24 -14.67 -12.65
N GLY A 40 -12.57 -14.57 -12.51
CA GLY A 40 -13.50 -15.09 -13.52
C GLY A 40 -13.40 -14.31 -14.84
N HIS A 41 -13.62 -14.99 -15.98
CA HIS A 41 -13.67 -14.34 -17.30
C HIS A 41 -14.73 -13.23 -17.39
N ASP A 42 -15.78 -13.33 -16.58
CA ASP A 42 -16.90 -12.39 -16.50
C ASP A 42 -16.78 -11.40 -15.33
N ALA A 43 -15.63 -11.40 -14.63
CA ALA A 43 -15.39 -10.49 -13.52
C ALA A 43 -15.53 -9.03 -13.97
N ARG A 44 -16.16 -8.22 -13.13
CA ARG A 44 -16.46 -6.82 -13.39
C ARG A 44 -15.86 -5.95 -12.32
N LEU A 45 -15.21 -4.89 -12.74
CA LEU A 45 -14.76 -3.83 -11.85
C LEU A 45 -15.92 -2.87 -11.59
N THR A 46 -16.18 -2.58 -10.32
CA THR A 46 -17.20 -1.62 -9.90
C THR A 46 -16.54 -0.54 -9.05
N GLN A 47 -16.75 0.72 -9.41
CA GLN A 47 -16.36 1.85 -8.56
C GLN A 47 -17.33 1.93 -7.38
N VAL A 48 -16.81 1.87 -6.16
CA VAL A 48 -17.58 1.96 -4.90
C VAL A 48 -17.78 3.43 -4.50
N ALA A 49 -16.69 4.19 -4.53
CA ALA A 49 -16.68 5.61 -4.17
C ALA A 49 -15.60 6.35 -4.98
N ALA A 50 -15.75 7.65 -5.12
CA ALA A 50 -14.83 8.53 -5.84
C ALA A 50 -14.74 9.92 -5.21
N GLY A 51 -13.87 10.78 -5.75
CA GLY A 51 -13.68 12.16 -5.28
C GLY A 51 -12.83 12.25 -4.02
N PHE A 52 -11.87 11.37 -3.91
CA PHE A 52 -10.77 11.43 -2.95
C PHE A 52 -9.60 12.25 -3.53
N GLY A 53 -8.62 12.55 -2.69
CA GLY A 53 -7.37 13.16 -3.12
C GLY A 53 -6.38 12.10 -3.62
N PHE A 54 -5.91 11.24 -2.72
CA PHE A 54 -5.13 10.02 -3.04
C PHE A 54 -5.47 8.95 -2.01
N THR A 55 -6.01 7.84 -2.49
CA THR A 55 -6.55 6.77 -1.63
C THR A 55 -5.53 5.69 -1.35
N GLU A 56 -5.36 5.34 -0.07
CA GLU A 56 -4.47 4.33 0.46
C GLU A 56 -5.11 3.47 1.55
N GLY A 57 -4.36 2.50 2.04
CA GLY A 57 -4.60 1.70 3.23
C GLY A 57 -6.00 1.12 3.40
N PRO A 58 -6.59 0.48 2.40
CA PRO A 58 -7.93 -0.07 2.58
C PRO A 58 -7.90 -1.23 3.57
N VAL A 59 -8.83 -1.24 4.52
CA VAL A 59 -9.05 -2.39 5.40
C VAL A 59 -10.55 -2.60 5.64
N TRP A 60 -10.99 -3.85 5.46
CA TRP A 60 -12.40 -4.22 5.59
C TRP A 60 -12.81 -4.39 7.06
N ASP A 61 -13.85 -3.68 7.48
CA ASP A 61 -14.51 -3.93 8.75
C ASP A 61 -15.73 -4.85 8.54
N PRO A 62 -15.86 -5.96 9.28
CA PRO A 62 -17.03 -6.84 9.21
C PRO A 62 -18.37 -6.17 9.54
N ALA A 63 -18.37 -4.95 10.08
CA ALA A 63 -19.57 -4.13 10.20
C ALA A 63 -20.12 -3.65 8.85
N GLY A 64 -19.42 -3.93 7.73
CA GLY A 64 -19.92 -3.71 6.36
C GLY A 64 -19.42 -2.45 5.68
N PHE A 65 -18.23 -1.98 6.02
CA PHE A 65 -17.58 -0.83 5.39
C PHE A 65 -16.05 -0.99 5.33
N LEU A 66 -15.38 -0.10 4.63
CA LEU A 66 -13.91 -0.01 4.58
C LEU A 66 -13.44 1.20 5.39
N TYR A 67 -12.33 1.05 6.10
CA TYR A 67 -11.49 2.19 6.39
C TYR A 67 -10.59 2.43 5.18
N VAL A 68 -10.40 3.68 4.81
CA VAL A 68 -9.58 4.12 3.68
C VAL A 68 -8.86 5.41 4.07
N SER A 69 -7.57 5.43 3.93
CA SER A 69 -6.75 6.63 4.06
C SER A 69 -6.89 7.51 2.82
N ASP A 70 -6.84 8.80 3.01
CA ASP A 70 -6.71 9.81 1.96
C ASP A 70 -5.56 10.73 2.35
N GLU A 71 -4.40 10.49 1.78
CA GLU A 71 -3.18 11.21 2.08
C GLU A 71 -3.33 12.70 1.77
N THR A 72 -3.83 13.03 0.57
CA THR A 72 -3.98 14.42 0.12
C THR A 72 -4.98 15.21 0.97
N LEU A 73 -6.10 14.56 1.37
CA LEU A 73 -7.10 15.20 2.23
C LEU A 73 -6.77 15.09 3.72
N ASN A 74 -5.72 14.35 4.08
CA ASN A 74 -5.29 14.14 5.46
C ASN A 74 -6.40 13.55 6.34
N LYS A 75 -7.00 12.43 5.89
CA LYS A 75 -8.15 11.81 6.56
C LYS A 75 -8.16 10.31 6.44
N ILE A 76 -8.66 9.64 7.48
CA ILE A 76 -9.18 8.29 7.35
C ILE A 76 -10.69 8.36 7.25
N PHE A 77 -11.25 7.75 6.20
CA PHE A 77 -12.68 7.64 5.99
C PHE A 77 -13.20 6.25 6.34
N ARG A 78 -14.48 6.19 6.73
CA ARG A 78 -15.29 4.99 6.58
C ARG A 78 -16.04 5.09 5.26
N VAL A 79 -15.83 4.13 4.39
CA VAL A 79 -16.42 4.08 3.04
C VAL A 79 -17.44 2.94 3.01
N HIS A 80 -18.72 3.30 2.85
CA HIS A 80 -19.83 2.35 2.81
C HIS A 80 -20.05 1.82 1.40
N LEU A 81 -20.67 0.63 1.30
CA LEU A 81 -20.90 -0.03 0.00
C LEU A 81 -21.89 0.70 -0.91
N ASP A 82 -22.66 1.64 -0.38
CA ASP A 82 -23.55 2.54 -1.14
C ASP A 82 -22.81 3.80 -1.67
N GLY A 83 -21.49 3.86 -1.46
CA GLY A 83 -20.64 4.97 -1.89
C GLY A 83 -20.57 6.16 -0.93
N LYS A 84 -21.36 6.14 0.15
CA LYS A 84 -21.24 7.18 1.17
C LYS A 84 -19.94 7.02 1.94
N ARG A 85 -19.42 8.15 2.40
CA ARG A 85 -18.24 8.20 3.25
C ARG A 85 -18.40 9.19 4.38
N ASP A 86 -17.92 8.85 5.55
CA ASP A 86 -17.79 9.73 6.71
C ASP A 86 -16.34 9.74 7.20
N THR A 87 -15.92 10.90 7.69
CA THR A 87 -14.57 11.05 8.24
C THR A 87 -14.50 10.40 9.62
N LEU A 88 -13.60 9.43 9.81
CA LEU A 88 -13.29 8.90 11.12
C LEU A 88 -12.39 9.87 11.90
N ILE A 89 -11.31 10.32 11.25
CA ILE A 89 -10.32 11.21 11.84
C ILE A 89 -9.65 12.06 10.76
N SER A 90 -9.21 13.27 11.14
CA SER A 90 -8.29 14.09 10.35
C SER A 90 -6.93 14.10 11.04
N LEU A 91 -5.90 13.62 10.34
CA LEU A 91 -4.51 13.62 10.78
C LEU A 91 -3.61 13.73 9.56
N GLY A 92 -2.38 14.19 9.76
CA GLY A 92 -1.45 14.39 8.65
C GLY A 92 -1.03 13.08 8.02
N ASP A 93 -1.35 12.93 6.74
CA ASP A 93 -0.84 11.91 5.85
C ASP A 93 -1.03 10.48 6.39
N PRO A 94 -2.28 10.02 6.60
CA PRO A 94 -2.53 8.62 6.93
C PRO A 94 -2.29 7.77 5.68
N ASP A 95 -1.73 6.57 5.86
CA ASP A 95 -1.29 5.72 4.78
C ASP A 95 -1.80 4.28 4.96
N GLY A 96 -0.95 3.28 5.04
CA GLY A 96 -1.33 1.90 5.19
C GLY A 96 -2.06 1.59 6.49
N ASN A 97 -3.14 0.82 6.39
CA ASN A 97 -3.94 0.40 7.54
C ASN A 97 -3.98 -1.12 7.70
N THR A 98 -4.11 -1.56 8.94
CA THR A 98 -4.43 -2.94 9.29
C THR A 98 -5.25 -3.03 10.58
N PHE A 99 -5.82 -4.20 10.86
CA PHE A 99 -6.28 -4.50 12.21
C PHE A 99 -5.24 -5.31 12.98
N ASP A 100 -5.06 -4.99 14.25
CA ASP A 100 -4.35 -5.90 15.15
C ASP A 100 -5.27 -7.07 15.61
N ARG A 101 -4.71 -8.04 16.32
CA ARG A 101 -5.48 -9.18 16.85
C ARG A 101 -6.55 -8.81 17.89
N ARG A 102 -6.58 -7.57 18.36
CA ARG A 102 -7.63 -7.03 19.21
C ARG A 102 -8.66 -6.22 18.43
N ARG A 103 -8.60 -6.27 17.09
CA ARG A 103 -9.49 -5.52 16.18
C ARG A 103 -9.36 -4.00 16.34
N ARG A 104 -8.20 -3.50 16.75
CA ARG A 104 -7.91 -2.08 16.76
C ARG A 104 -7.38 -1.67 15.39
N LEU A 105 -7.86 -0.55 14.87
CA LEU A 105 -7.36 0.03 13.62
C LEU A 105 -5.96 0.59 13.87
N ILE A 106 -4.99 0.10 13.13
CA ILE A 106 -3.60 0.56 13.14
C ILE A 106 -3.36 1.29 11.82
N ASP A 107 -2.66 2.39 11.89
CA ASP A 107 -2.35 3.24 10.73
C ASP A 107 -0.86 3.64 10.75
N CYS A 108 -0.28 3.75 9.57
CA CYS A 108 0.98 4.41 9.31
C CYS A 108 0.70 5.89 9.08
N ALA A 109 0.93 6.73 10.09
CA ALA A 109 0.73 8.17 9.98
C ALA A 109 2.03 8.82 9.51
N SER A 110 2.24 8.92 8.20
CA SER A 110 3.51 9.29 7.56
C SER A 110 3.98 10.68 7.99
N ALA A 111 3.12 11.69 8.00
CA ALA A 111 3.49 13.03 8.47
C ALA A 111 3.74 13.11 9.98
N LEU A 112 3.13 12.24 10.78
CA LEU A 112 3.46 12.12 12.21
C LEU A 112 4.75 11.33 12.42
N ARG A 113 5.20 10.61 11.38
CA ARG A 113 6.36 9.71 11.42
C ARG A 113 6.18 8.63 12.49
N ALA A 114 5.00 8.01 12.53
CA ALA A 114 4.59 7.14 13.61
C ALA A 114 3.65 6.02 13.17
N ILE A 115 3.71 4.90 13.89
CA ILE A 115 2.66 3.89 13.88
C ILE A 115 1.68 4.24 14.99
N ILE A 116 0.41 4.34 14.64
CA ILE A 116 -0.64 4.75 15.57
C ILE A 116 -1.76 3.70 15.69
N PHE A 117 -2.49 3.76 16.76
CA PHE A 117 -3.78 3.13 16.94
C PHE A 117 -4.87 4.20 16.84
N VAL A 118 -5.88 3.98 16.01
CA VAL A 118 -7.03 4.88 15.84
C VAL A 118 -8.27 4.23 16.45
N SER A 119 -8.91 4.94 17.38
CA SER A 119 -10.14 4.48 18.01
C SER A 119 -11.37 4.84 17.19
N THR A 120 -12.47 4.14 17.42
CA THR A 120 -13.73 4.32 16.67
C THR A 120 -14.39 5.70 16.88
N ASP A 121 -13.97 6.43 17.90
CA ASP A 121 -14.40 7.80 18.19
C ASP A 121 -13.47 8.88 17.60
N GLY A 122 -12.52 8.48 16.74
CA GLY A 122 -11.65 9.41 16.04
C GLY A 122 -10.49 9.97 16.85
N ARG A 123 -10.08 9.29 17.92
CA ARG A 123 -8.84 9.62 18.65
C ARG A 123 -7.73 8.65 18.26
N TYR A 124 -6.49 9.07 18.38
CA TYR A 124 -5.34 8.21 18.13
C TYR A 124 -4.36 8.17 19.30
N HIS A 125 -3.56 7.11 19.33
CA HIS A 125 -2.46 6.92 20.26
C HIS A 125 -1.23 6.44 19.50
N ILE A 126 -0.09 7.08 19.73
CA ILE A 126 1.19 6.66 19.16
C ILE A 126 1.62 5.35 19.82
N LEU A 127 1.87 4.33 18.98
CA LEU A 127 2.42 3.04 19.41
C LEU A 127 3.95 3.01 19.31
N ALA A 128 4.50 3.65 18.27
CA ALA A 128 5.93 3.86 18.07
C ALA A 128 6.16 5.02 17.10
N ASP A 129 7.19 5.85 17.36
CA ASP A 129 7.61 6.96 16.53
C ASP A 129 9.15 7.00 16.34
N ARG A 130 9.86 6.04 16.95
CA ARG A 130 11.33 6.03 16.98
C ARG A 130 11.92 4.63 16.91
N TYR A 131 13.10 4.58 16.30
CA TYR A 131 14.02 3.45 16.38
C TYR A 131 15.38 3.95 16.88
N GLU A 132 15.91 3.34 17.95
CA GLU A 132 17.20 3.74 18.58
C GLU A 132 17.30 5.26 18.88
N GLY A 133 16.20 5.84 19.35
CA GLY A 133 16.11 7.26 19.71
C GLY A 133 15.89 8.23 18.53
N LYS A 134 16.00 7.79 17.29
CA LYS A 134 15.76 8.58 16.08
C LYS A 134 14.34 8.41 15.58
N ARG A 135 13.73 9.47 15.07
CA ARG A 135 12.39 9.41 14.47
C ARG A 135 12.40 8.56 13.21
N PHE A 136 11.33 7.82 12.98
CA PHE A 136 11.10 7.13 11.69
C PHE A 136 11.17 8.12 10.52
N ASN A 137 11.32 7.60 9.30
CA ASN A 137 11.29 8.42 8.09
C ASN A 137 9.85 8.85 7.78
N SER A 138 9.11 8.03 7.08
CA SER A 138 7.66 8.17 6.82
C SER A 138 7.06 6.75 6.75
N PRO A 139 6.64 6.16 7.90
CA PRO A 139 6.03 4.83 7.88
C PRO A 139 4.89 4.78 6.87
N ASN A 140 4.90 3.74 6.00
CA ASN A 140 4.04 3.70 4.82
C ASN A 140 3.02 2.56 4.88
N ASP A 141 3.39 1.27 4.88
CA ASP A 141 2.41 0.18 4.99
C ASP A 141 2.66 -0.70 6.23
N VAL A 142 1.59 -1.35 6.72
CA VAL A 142 1.61 -2.14 7.95
C VAL A 142 0.74 -3.38 7.86
N VAL A 143 1.24 -4.50 8.38
CA VAL A 143 0.46 -5.74 8.52
C VAL A 143 0.64 -6.35 9.91
N THR A 144 -0.35 -7.10 10.35
CA THR A 144 -0.26 -7.96 11.53
C THR A 144 0.37 -9.29 11.16
N GLY A 145 1.46 -9.64 11.83
CA GLY A 145 2.17 -10.89 11.57
C GLY A 145 1.62 -12.11 12.31
N PRO A 146 2.13 -13.30 11.99
CA PRO A 146 1.68 -14.57 12.58
C PRO A 146 1.92 -14.66 14.10
N ASP A 147 2.85 -13.88 14.63
CA ASP A 147 3.13 -13.76 16.08
C ASP A 147 2.30 -12.66 16.78
N GLY A 148 1.44 -11.97 16.04
CA GLY A 148 0.58 -10.88 16.52
C GLY A 148 1.33 -9.57 16.78
N ALA A 149 2.56 -9.43 16.30
CA ALA A 149 3.27 -8.17 16.21
C ALA A 149 2.85 -7.41 14.93
N LEU A 150 3.13 -6.12 14.90
CA LEU A 150 2.97 -5.30 13.69
C LEU A 150 4.29 -5.27 12.93
N TYR A 151 4.19 -5.35 11.62
CA TYR A 151 5.31 -5.27 10.68
C TYR A 151 5.03 -4.10 9.75
N PHE A 152 5.99 -3.20 9.57
CA PHE A 152 5.77 -1.99 8.81
C PHE A 152 7.03 -1.57 8.04
N THR A 153 6.81 -0.84 6.97
CA THR A 153 7.84 -0.23 6.13
C THR A 153 8.04 1.23 6.51
N ASP A 154 9.26 1.73 6.37
CA ASP A 154 9.64 3.11 6.71
C ASP A 154 10.52 3.71 5.60
N PRO A 155 9.92 3.95 4.41
CA PRO A 155 10.60 4.65 3.31
C PRO A 155 10.74 6.14 3.60
N THR A 156 11.23 6.88 2.61
CA THR A 156 11.25 8.36 2.60
C THR A 156 10.27 8.97 1.60
N LEU A 157 9.31 8.17 1.10
CA LEU A 157 8.37 8.57 0.07
C LEU A 157 7.59 9.82 0.50
N ASP A 158 7.06 9.81 1.72
CA ASP A 158 6.16 10.82 2.29
C ASP A 158 6.81 11.60 3.43
N LEU A 159 8.15 11.65 3.43
CA LEU A 159 8.86 12.44 4.43
C LEU A 159 8.44 13.91 4.32
N PRO A 160 7.86 14.52 5.37
CA PRO A 160 7.28 15.85 5.27
C PRO A 160 8.29 16.88 4.77
N LYS A 161 7.85 17.77 3.89
CA LYS A 161 8.70 18.78 3.29
C LYS A 161 9.39 19.64 4.35
N GLY A 162 10.71 19.66 4.31
CA GLY A 162 11.55 20.40 5.25
C GLY A 162 12.00 19.59 6.46
N GLU A 163 11.42 18.41 6.70
CA GLU A 163 11.91 17.46 7.69
C GLU A 163 13.20 16.78 7.20
N LYS A 164 14.07 16.41 8.14
CA LYS A 164 15.31 15.71 7.83
C LYS A 164 15.16 14.23 8.19
N GLN A 165 15.67 13.38 7.31
CA GLN A 165 15.87 11.97 7.61
C GLN A 165 16.84 11.83 8.80
N GLU A 166 16.38 11.24 9.90
CA GLU A 166 17.19 10.97 11.09
C GLU A 166 17.83 9.59 11.03
N ILE A 167 17.07 8.58 10.58
CA ILE A 167 17.56 7.22 10.33
C ILE A 167 18.18 7.19 8.93
N PRO A 168 19.50 6.88 8.79
CA PRO A 168 20.21 7.05 7.51
C PRO A 168 19.96 5.92 6.49
N PHE A 169 18.84 5.24 6.60
CA PHE A 169 18.39 4.18 5.70
C PHE A 169 16.87 4.05 5.74
N GLN A 170 16.30 3.37 4.78
CA GLN A 170 14.91 2.93 4.76
C GLN A 170 14.85 1.53 5.36
N GLY A 171 13.89 1.31 6.25
CA GLY A 171 13.83 0.07 7.02
C GLY A 171 12.51 -0.66 6.90
N VAL A 172 12.57 -1.97 7.13
CA VAL A 172 11.41 -2.78 7.47
C VAL A 172 11.52 -3.18 8.94
N TYR A 173 10.47 -2.96 9.70
CA TYR A 173 10.51 -3.10 11.14
C TYR A 173 9.43 -4.03 11.67
N ARG A 174 9.67 -4.55 12.86
CA ARG A 174 8.71 -5.28 13.70
C ARG A 174 8.45 -4.49 14.97
N LEU A 175 7.21 -4.13 15.24
CA LEU A 175 6.76 -3.54 16.49
C LEU A 175 6.07 -4.61 17.34
N SER A 176 6.69 -4.97 18.46
CA SER A 176 6.15 -5.97 19.37
C SER A 176 4.92 -5.42 20.14
N ARG A 177 4.13 -6.32 20.69
CA ARG A 177 2.97 -5.98 21.54
C ARG A 177 3.35 -5.21 22.81
N THR A 178 4.64 -5.20 23.18
CA THR A 178 5.18 -4.46 24.32
C THR A 178 5.80 -3.12 23.95
N GLY A 179 5.66 -2.69 22.67
CA GLY A 179 6.21 -1.44 22.17
C GLY A 179 7.68 -1.49 21.73
N LYS A 180 8.32 -2.68 21.76
CA LYS A 180 9.71 -2.81 21.29
C LYS A 180 9.75 -2.84 19.78
N VAL A 181 10.51 -1.91 19.17
CA VAL A 181 10.81 -1.85 17.74
C VAL A 181 12.09 -2.64 17.45
N LEU A 182 12.07 -3.47 16.41
CA LEU A 182 13.20 -4.24 15.92
C LEU A 182 13.34 -4.02 14.42
N LEU A 183 14.52 -3.65 13.96
CA LEU A 183 14.86 -3.61 12.54
C LEU A 183 14.99 -5.03 12.00
N LEU A 184 14.31 -5.32 10.89
CA LEU A 184 14.35 -6.61 10.21
C LEU A 184 15.30 -6.62 9.02
N THR A 185 15.22 -5.58 8.17
CA THR A 185 16.12 -5.36 7.04
C THR A 185 16.20 -3.88 6.68
N LYS A 186 17.30 -3.47 6.04
CA LYS A 186 17.55 -2.12 5.51
C LYS A 186 18.14 -2.19 4.10
N GLU A 187 17.87 -3.26 3.38
CA GLU A 187 18.47 -3.53 2.07
C GLU A 187 17.65 -2.95 0.91
N LEU A 188 16.40 -2.53 1.17
CA LEU A 188 15.53 -1.94 0.19
C LEU A 188 15.82 -0.44 0.03
N VAL A 189 15.50 0.11 -1.16
CA VAL A 189 15.64 1.54 -1.46
C VAL A 189 14.40 2.31 -1.02
N GLN A 190 13.20 1.85 -1.43
CA GLN A 190 11.92 2.39 -1.00
C GLN A 190 10.97 1.22 -0.68
N PRO A 191 11.10 0.61 0.52
CA PRO A 191 10.19 -0.43 0.95
C PRO A 191 8.78 0.14 1.09
N ASN A 192 7.77 -0.54 0.51
CA ASN A 192 6.39 -0.09 0.51
C ASN A 192 5.47 -1.22 1.00
N GLY A 193 4.69 -1.85 0.13
CA GLY A 193 3.76 -2.89 0.51
C GLY A 193 4.42 -4.14 1.12
N LEU A 194 3.72 -4.77 2.04
CA LEU A 194 4.22 -5.98 2.71
C LEU A 194 3.10 -6.97 3.02
N ALA A 195 3.43 -8.26 3.03
CA ALA A 195 2.47 -9.32 3.35
C ALA A 195 3.16 -10.58 3.93
N PHE A 196 2.41 -11.38 4.67
CA PHE A 196 2.80 -12.74 5.05
C PHE A 196 2.09 -13.78 4.20
N SER A 197 2.76 -14.89 3.91
CA SER A 197 2.08 -16.09 3.38
C SER A 197 1.09 -16.66 4.41
N PRO A 198 0.06 -17.41 3.97
CA PRO A 198 -0.95 -17.96 4.88
C PRO A 198 -0.39 -18.89 5.94
N ASP A 199 0.69 -19.61 5.67
CA ASP A 199 1.41 -20.46 6.61
C ASP A 199 2.33 -19.68 7.56
N GLY A 200 2.49 -18.37 7.31
CA GLY A 200 3.35 -17.47 8.10
C GLY A 200 4.84 -17.74 7.96
N GLN A 201 5.27 -18.53 6.97
CA GLN A 201 6.68 -18.88 6.78
C GLN A 201 7.42 -17.97 5.80
N ARG A 202 6.69 -17.20 5.00
CA ARG A 202 7.25 -16.23 4.05
C ARG A 202 6.78 -14.83 4.39
N PHE A 203 7.67 -13.89 4.20
CA PHE A 203 7.41 -12.47 4.30
C PHE A 203 7.77 -11.82 2.96
N TYR A 204 6.81 -11.15 2.37
CA TYR A 204 6.96 -10.39 1.14
C TYR A 204 7.06 -8.91 1.45
N VAL A 205 7.89 -8.19 0.70
CA VAL A 205 7.96 -6.73 0.71
C VAL A 205 8.40 -6.26 -0.67
N ASP A 206 7.78 -5.23 -1.19
CA ASP A 206 8.23 -4.63 -2.44
C ASP A 206 9.17 -3.45 -2.21
N ASP A 207 9.85 -3.09 -3.29
CA ASP A 207 10.72 -1.93 -3.42
C ASP A 207 10.24 -1.12 -4.62
N SER A 208 9.53 -0.04 -4.34
CA SER A 208 8.93 0.82 -5.37
C SER A 208 9.96 1.38 -6.33
N ASP A 209 11.16 1.74 -5.87
CA ASP A 209 12.23 2.28 -6.72
C ASP A 209 12.89 1.20 -7.58
N ARG A 210 13.13 0.02 -7.03
CA ARG A 210 13.70 -1.12 -7.78
C ARG A 210 12.69 -1.85 -8.63
N ARG A 211 11.40 -1.57 -8.43
CA ARG A 211 10.27 -2.21 -9.13
C ARG A 211 10.27 -3.73 -9.02
N ASN A 212 10.55 -4.22 -7.83
CA ASN A 212 10.57 -5.65 -7.56
C ASN A 212 9.93 -5.98 -6.21
N ILE A 213 9.62 -7.25 -6.05
CA ILE A 213 9.13 -7.83 -4.81
C ILE A 213 10.22 -8.74 -4.28
N LEU A 214 10.56 -8.61 -3.01
CA LEU A 214 11.44 -9.52 -2.30
C LEU A 214 10.62 -10.49 -1.46
N VAL A 215 11.12 -11.72 -1.33
CA VAL A 215 10.60 -12.71 -0.40
C VAL A 215 11.70 -13.15 0.55
N TYR A 216 11.35 -13.23 1.82
CA TYR A 216 12.21 -13.73 2.90
C TYR A 216 11.56 -14.95 3.55
N GLU A 217 12.37 -15.88 4.03
CA GLU A 217 11.92 -16.87 5.02
C GLU A 217 11.73 -16.15 6.36
N PHE A 218 10.59 -16.41 6.99
CA PHE A 218 10.28 -15.85 8.30
C PHE A 218 10.21 -16.94 9.35
N THR A 219 10.90 -16.71 10.48
CA THR A 219 10.81 -17.56 11.65
C THR A 219 10.47 -16.71 12.87
N PRO A 220 9.36 -16.99 13.59
CA PRO A 220 9.03 -16.28 14.81
C PRO A 220 10.20 -16.28 15.81
N GLY A 221 10.55 -15.09 16.31
CA GLY A 221 11.67 -14.91 17.24
C GLY A 221 13.06 -14.86 16.63
N ARG A 222 13.25 -15.28 15.37
CA ARG A 222 14.52 -15.18 14.62
C ARG A 222 14.51 -14.08 13.55
N GLY A 223 13.31 -13.68 13.06
CA GLY A 223 13.14 -12.64 12.03
C GLY A 223 13.26 -13.18 10.60
N LEU A 224 13.84 -12.38 9.72
CA LEU A 224 13.96 -12.64 8.29
C LEU A 224 15.30 -13.31 7.95
N SER A 225 15.29 -14.21 6.98
CA SER A 225 16.47 -14.86 6.40
C SER A 225 16.25 -15.18 4.91
N HIS A 226 17.32 -15.51 4.20
CA HIS A 226 17.31 -15.95 2.79
C HIS A 226 16.49 -15.05 1.85
N GLY A 227 16.71 -13.71 1.96
CA GLY A 227 16.08 -12.74 1.07
C GLY A 227 16.48 -12.95 -0.39
N ARG A 228 15.48 -12.91 -1.29
CA ARG A 228 15.68 -12.99 -2.74
C ARG A 228 14.60 -12.24 -3.47
N VAL A 229 14.86 -11.85 -4.72
CA VAL A 229 13.82 -11.33 -5.60
C VAL A 229 12.80 -12.43 -5.86
N PHE A 230 11.53 -12.09 -5.64
CA PHE A 230 10.38 -12.95 -5.90
C PHE A 230 9.79 -12.70 -7.29
N GLY A 231 9.65 -11.43 -7.66
CA GLY A 231 9.14 -10.98 -8.94
C GLY A 231 9.60 -9.58 -9.28
N GLU A 232 9.54 -9.23 -10.56
CA GLU A 232 9.84 -7.89 -11.08
C GLU A 232 8.62 -7.34 -11.79
N GLU A 233 8.29 -6.08 -11.56
CA GLU A 233 7.16 -5.37 -12.16
C GLU A 233 7.65 -4.23 -13.06
N PRO A 234 8.19 -4.53 -14.23
CA PRO A 234 8.68 -3.51 -15.14
C PRO A 234 7.54 -2.63 -15.66
N GLY A 235 7.79 -1.34 -15.74
CA GLY A 235 6.82 -0.36 -16.26
C GLY A 235 7.50 0.90 -16.74
N GLY A 236 6.77 1.69 -17.55
CA GLY A 236 7.20 2.98 -18.04
C GLY A 236 6.98 4.09 -17.00
N THR A 237 7.48 5.29 -17.34
CA THR A 237 7.20 6.50 -16.56
C THR A 237 5.70 6.79 -16.55
N GLY A 238 5.11 6.92 -15.36
CA GLY A 238 3.67 7.18 -15.18
C GLY A 238 2.78 5.94 -15.20
N ASP A 239 3.34 4.73 -15.34
CA ASP A 239 2.55 3.50 -15.27
C ASP A 239 2.27 3.03 -13.83
N GLY A 240 2.97 3.60 -12.85
CA GLY A 240 2.95 3.20 -11.45
C GLY A 240 4.19 2.37 -11.07
N VAL A 241 4.23 1.97 -9.82
CA VAL A 241 5.30 1.17 -9.20
C VAL A 241 4.66 0.10 -8.31
N PRO A 242 5.38 -0.96 -7.90
CA PRO A 242 4.93 -1.83 -6.82
C PRO A 242 4.61 -1.00 -5.58
N ASP A 243 3.46 -1.28 -4.95
CA ASP A 243 2.92 -0.50 -3.85
C ASP A 243 2.23 -1.46 -2.86
N GLY A 244 0.95 -1.35 -2.57
CA GLY A 244 0.28 -2.25 -1.64
C GLY A 244 0.11 -3.69 -2.15
N MET A 245 0.12 -4.66 -1.25
CA MET A 245 -0.03 -6.07 -1.61
C MET A 245 -0.90 -6.85 -0.62
N ARG A 246 -1.55 -7.91 -1.12
CA ARG A 246 -2.30 -8.88 -0.29
C ARG A 246 -2.11 -10.29 -0.83
N VAL A 247 -2.28 -11.28 0.05
CA VAL A 247 -2.17 -12.70 -0.30
C VAL A 247 -3.55 -13.35 -0.23
N ASP A 248 -3.83 -14.31 -1.10
CA ASP A 248 -5.02 -15.14 -0.99
C ASP A 248 -4.77 -16.39 -0.11
N ALA A 249 -5.82 -17.13 0.21
CA ALA A 249 -5.73 -18.31 1.07
C ALA A 249 -4.91 -19.46 0.45
N ALA A 250 -4.68 -19.46 -0.86
CA ALA A 250 -3.84 -20.42 -1.56
C ALA A 250 -2.36 -19.99 -1.66
N GLY A 251 -2.04 -18.78 -1.21
CA GLY A 251 -0.67 -18.22 -1.23
C GLY A 251 -0.33 -17.46 -2.50
N ASN A 252 -1.30 -17.14 -3.35
CA ASN A 252 -1.07 -16.26 -4.48
C ASN A 252 -0.97 -14.81 -3.99
N LEU A 253 -0.02 -14.06 -4.54
CA LEU A 253 0.25 -12.68 -4.18
C LEU A 253 -0.40 -11.74 -5.21
N PHE A 254 -1.17 -10.79 -4.72
CA PHE A 254 -1.77 -9.70 -5.47
C PHE A 254 -1.03 -8.41 -5.08
N VAL A 255 -0.39 -7.76 -6.04
CA VAL A 255 0.42 -6.55 -5.84
C VAL A 255 -0.09 -5.47 -6.76
N THR A 256 -0.30 -4.27 -6.25
CA THR A 256 -0.53 -3.12 -7.11
C THR A 256 0.79 -2.71 -7.75
N GLY A 257 0.75 -2.33 -9.01
CA GLY A 257 1.95 -2.05 -9.75
C GLY A 257 1.66 -1.35 -11.09
N PRO A 258 2.59 -1.37 -12.02
CA PRO A 258 2.42 -0.73 -13.31
C PRO A 258 1.14 -1.15 -14.01
N LEU A 259 0.30 -0.18 -14.35
CA LEU A 259 -0.99 -0.31 -15.06
C LEU A 259 -2.13 -0.99 -14.27
N GLY A 260 -1.85 -1.69 -13.16
CA GLY A 260 -2.90 -2.46 -12.49
C GLY A 260 -2.42 -3.34 -11.36
N ILE A 261 -3.09 -4.46 -11.15
CA ILE A 261 -2.78 -5.44 -10.10
C ILE A 261 -2.15 -6.66 -10.75
N TRP A 262 -0.92 -6.95 -10.35
CA TRP A 262 -0.15 -8.11 -10.78
C TRP A 262 -0.44 -9.29 -9.86
N ILE A 263 -0.70 -10.46 -10.43
CA ILE A 263 -1.00 -11.67 -9.68
C ILE A 263 0.12 -12.69 -9.90
N TRP A 264 0.72 -13.10 -8.79
CA TRP A 264 1.82 -14.05 -8.77
C TRP A 264 1.39 -15.32 -8.04
N ASP A 265 1.80 -16.49 -8.52
CA ASP A 265 1.64 -17.71 -7.72
C ASP A 265 2.67 -17.76 -6.58
N ALA A 266 2.51 -18.75 -5.68
CA ALA A 266 3.42 -18.92 -4.54
C ALA A 266 4.87 -19.24 -4.92
N HIS A 267 5.16 -19.50 -6.20
CA HIS A 267 6.49 -19.80 -6.72
C HIS A 267 7.16 -18.60 -7.40
N GLY A 268 6.43 -17.49 -7.62
CA GLY A 268 6.90 -16.30 -8.30
C GLY A 268 6.65 -16.32 -9.81
N ASN A 269 5.71 -17.13 -10.28
CA ASN A 269 5.27 -17.05 -11.68
C ASN A 269 4.19 -15.98 -11.80
N HIS A 270 4.38 -15.03 -12.72
CA HIS A 270 3.39 -14.00 -13.04
C HIS A 270 2.22 -14.60 -13.80
N LEU A 271 1.07 -14.75 -13.12
CA LEU A 271 -0.13 -15.36 -13.68
C LEU A 271 -0.91 -14.43 -14.62
N GLY A 272 -0.83 -13.13 -14.39
CA GLY A 272 -1.52 -12.12 -15.19
C GLY A 272 -1.76 -10.81 -14.44
N THR A 273 -2.38 -9.85 -15.11
CA THR A 273 -2.60 -8.49 -14.59
C THR A 273 -4.06 -8.09 -14.75
N ILE A 274 -4.63 -7.52 -13.68
CA ILE A 274 -5.91 -6.80 -13.72
C ILE A 274 -5.59 -5.34 -14.04
N VAL A 275 -5.80 -4.91 -15.28
CA VAL A 275 -5.57 -3.52 -15.70
C VAL A 275 -6.65 -2.62 -15.13
N MET A 276 -6.25 -1.51 -14.52
CA MET A 276 -7.14 -0.59 -13.81
C MET A 276 -7.33 0.74 -14.56
N PRO A 277 -8.51 1.35 -14.47
CA PRO A 277 -8.77 2.69 -15.03
C PRO A 277 -7.89 3.78 -14.41
N GLU A 278 -7.68 3.71 -13.10
CA GLU A 278 -6.81 4.57 -12.31
C GLU A 278 -5.62 3.77 -11.81
N GLN A 279 -4.52 4.44 -11.46
CA GLN A 279 -3.37 3.78 -10.85
C GLN A 279 -3.78 3.22 -9.47
N PRO A 280 -3.73 1.90 -9.25
CA PRO A 280 -3.99 1.34 -7.94
C PRO A 280 -2.82 1.60 -7.00
N ALA A 281 -3.15 1.81 -5.73
CA ALA A 281 -2.19 2.01 -4.66
C ALA A 281 -2.19 0.80 -3.69
N ASN A 282 -3.35 0.38 -3.16
CA ASN A 282 -3.38 -0.71 -2.18
C ASN A 282 -4.63 -1.58 -2.32
N LEU A 283 -4.69 -2.68 -1.54
CA LEU A 283 -5.69 -3.73 -1.66
C LEU A 283 -6.25 -4.16 -0.30
N ALA A 284 -7.50 -4.60 -0.27
CA ALA A 284 -8.07 -5.31 0.89
C ALA A 284 -9.03 -6.41 0.44
N TRP A 285 -9.01 -7.53 1.14
CA TRP A 285 -10.05 -8.54 1.03
C TRP A 285 -11.22 -8.21 1.93
N GLY A 286 -12.44 -8.33 1.41
CA GLY A 286 -13.64 -7.96 2.16
C GLY A 286 -14.85 -8.84 1.90
N GLU A 287 -15.95 -8.41 2.51
CA GLU A 287 -17.24 -9.10 2.63
C GLU A 287 -17.16 -10.39 3.47
N ALA A 288 -18.31 -11.05 3.68
CA ALA A 288 -18.41 -12.17 4.63
C ALA A 288 -17.57 -13.39 4.24
N ASP A 289 -17.33 -13.60 2.96
CA ASP A 289 -16.55 -14.73 2.44
C ASP A 289 -15.13 -14.36 2.01
N TYR A 290 -14.75 -13.06 2.13
CA TYR A 290 -13.45 -12.53 1.74
C TYR A 290 -13.05 -12.85 0.29
N ARG A 291 -14.04 -12.87 -0.62
CA ARG A 291 -13.81 -13.06 -2.06
C ARG A 291 -13.94 -11.77 -2.87
N THR A 292 -14.22 -10.67 -2.22
CA THR A 292 -14.23 -9.35 -2.86
C THR A 292 -12.92 -8.65 -2.57
N LEU A 293 -12.19 -8.34 -3.64
CA LEU A 293 -10.99 -7.52 -3.60
C LEU A 293 -11.41 -6.06 -3.72
N TYR A 294 -11.16 -5.27 -2.69
CA TYR A 294 -11.27 -3.82 -2.70
C TYR A 294 -9.93 -3.22 -3.07
N ILE A 295 -9.95 -2.16 -3.84
CA ILE A 295 -8.77 -1.55 -4.45
C ILE A 295 -8.87 -0.05 -4.27
N THR A 296 -7.92 0.55 -3.59
CA THR A 296 -7.70 1.99 -3.60
C THR A 296 -6.90 2.33 -4.85
N ALA A 297 -7.33 3.37 -5.58
CA ALA A 297 -6.72 3.76 -6.83
C ALA A 297 -6.87 5.26 -7.04
N THR A 298 -5.80 5.98 -6.91
CA THR A 298 -5.70 7.44 -7.04
C THR A 298 -6.86 8.16 -6.33
N THR A 299 -7.96 8.45 -7.02
CA THR A 299 -9.08 9.25 -6.47
C THR A 299 -10.33 8.42 -6.16
N SER A 300 -10.25 7.10 -6.23
CA SER A 300 -11.40 6.20 -6.18
C SER A 300 -11.13 4.93 -5.38
N VAL A 301 -12.21 4.33 -4.92
CA VAL A 301 -12.22 2.96 -4.37
C VAL A 301 -13.02 2.08 -5.31
N TYR A 302 -12.42 0.96 -5.72
CA TYR A 302 -13.04 -0.03 -6.58
C TYR A 302 -13.25 -1.35 -5.83
N ARG A 303 -14.09 -2.21 -6.40
CA ARG A 303 -14.20 -3.61 -6.00
C ARG A 303 -14.28 -4.52 -7.21
N LEU A 304 -13.75 -5.74 -7.03
CA LEU A 304 -13.81 -6.82 -8.00
C LEU A 304 -14.08 -8.13 -7.26
N ARG A 305 -15.04 -8.90 -7.74
CA ARG A 305 -15.32 -10.23 -7.21
C ARG A 305 -14.33 -11.23 -7.78
N THR A 306 -13.71 -12.03 -6.93
CA THR A 306 -12.75 -13.09 -7.30
C THR A 306 -13.31 -14.48 -7.03
N ASN A 307 -12.71 -15.50 -7.67
CA ASN A 307 -12.98 -16.90 -7.41
C ASN A 307 -12.18 -17.45 -6.22
N THR A 308 -11.10 -16.77 -5.85
CA THR A 308 -10.29 -17.12 -4.69
C THR A 308 -10.77 -16.39 -3.44
N ARG A 309 -10.36 -16.88 -2.27
CA ARG A 309 -10.63 -16.24 -0.98
C ARG A 309 -9.35 -15.55 -0.49
N GLY A 310 -9.45 -14.35 0.00
CA GLY A 310 -8.34 -13.65 0.63
C GLY A 310 -7.88 -14.29 1.94
N PHE A 311 -6.62 -14.13 2.25
CA PHE A 311 -6.05 -14.44 3.56
C PHE A 311 -6.14 -13.22 4.47
N ILE A 312 -6.65 -13.40 5.69
CA ILE A 312 -6.81 -12.35 6.71
C ILE A 312 -5.96 -12.72 7.92
N PRO A 313 -4.91 -11.94 8.22
CA PRO A 313 -3.92 -12.29 9.25
C PRO A 313 -4.34 -11.94 10.70
N TYR A 314 -5.50 -11.29 10.93
CA TYR A 314 -5.96 -10.76 12.24
C TYR A 314 -7.30 -11.33 12.71
#